data_145311c03e09d7a78a3f559ed6b3b923
#
_entry.id   145311c03e09d7a78a3f559ed6b3b923
#
_cell.length_a   1.000
_cell.length_b   1.000
_cell.length_c   1.000
_cell.angle_alpha   90.00
_cell.angle_beta   90.00
_cell.angle_gamma   90.00
#
_symmetry.space_group_name_H-M   'P 1'
#
loop_
_entity.id
_entity.type
_entity.pdbx_description
1 polymer ?
#
loop_
_entity_poly.entity_id
_entity_poly.type
_entity_poly.pdbx_seq_one_letter_code
_entity_poly.pdbx_strand_id
1 'polypeptide(L)'
;MKNLDLKTVINTRLHVALLAAVMSFGIVSCTQANRDADPTPATTITEQEVLAAQKAWGEGIVTIGNTFTNNGDYVQAATDHINRFYNYQEGTVLFKPTLAVEKQFRTDFEGALSYFVGGNDNYSEDGGFAIKPWTNVRWENIGTKIIGNMAVAMGNYWFTPADGSGDVKVEYSFAYTKNADGELKIILHDSHVPFPG
;
A
#
# COMPACT_ATOMS: atom_id res chain seq x y z
N MET A 1 -14.04 48.22 52.76
CA MET A 1 -15.13 48.91 53.49
C MET A 1 -16.42 48.19 53.23
N LYS A 2 -17.00 47.73 54.35
CA LYS A 2 -18.41 47.40 54.64
C LYS A 2 -19.02 46.28 53.84
N ASN A 3 -19.15 45.11 54.48
CA ASN A 3 -19.99 44.67 55.58
C ASN A 3 -21.44 44.48 55.22
N LEU A 4 -21.84 43.33 55.59
CA LEU A 4 -22.97 42.82 56.42
C LEU A 4 -24.25 42.57 55.62
N ASP A 5 -25.12 41.62 55.91
CA ASP A 5 -25.40 40.66 57.01
C ASP A 5 -26.50 39.75 56.52
N LEU A 6 -26.50 38.55 56.79
CA LEU A 6 -26.99 37.65 57.82
C LEU A 6 -28.48 37.87 58.25
N LYS A 7 -29.15 36.73 58.34
CA LYS A 7 -30.29 36.30 59.15
C LYS A 7 -31.58 36.02 58.40
N THR A 8 -31.88 34.77 58.35
CA THR A 8 -32.74 33.98 59.28
C THR A 8 -34.23 34.25 59.14
N VAL A 9 -35.01 33.23 58.86
CA VAL A 9 -36.08 32.77 59.76
C VAL A 9 -36.63 31.44 59.34
N ILE A 10 -36.56 30.53 60.28
CA ILE A 10 -37.19 29.21 60.38
C ILE A 10 -38.74 29.38 60.32
N ASN A 11 -39.44 28.49 59.66
CA ASN A 11 -40.71 28.06 60.24
C ASN A 11 -41.08 26.61 59.78
N THR A 12 -41.26 25.84 60.80
CA THR A 12 -41.68 24.49 60.92
C THR A 12 -43.16 24.31 60.55
N ARG A 13 -43.48 23.31 59.74
CA ARG A 13 -44.74 22.54 59.96
C ARG A 13 -44.58 21.13 59.46
N LEU A 14 -44.63 20.26 60.39
CA LEU A 14 -44.75 18.82 60.41
C LEU A 14 -46.12 18.41 59.84
N HIS A 15 -46.16 17.60 58.80
CA HIS A 15 -47.30 16.73 58.54
C HIS A 15 -46.78 15.35 58.14
N VAL A 16 -47.03 14.43 59.00
CA VAL A 16 -46.91 12.98 58.84
C VAL A 16 -48.05 12.54 57.93
N ALA A 17 -47.75 11.88 56.84
CA ALA A 17 -48.68 10.99 56.16
C ALA A 17 -47.92 9.81 55.61
N LEU A 18 -48.42 8.69 56.00
CA LEU A 18 -47.95 7.34 55.92
C LEU A 18 -48.28 6.69 54.52
N LEU A 19 -47.48 5.72 54.13
CA LEU A 19 -47.72 4.61 53.20
C LEU A 19 -47.64 4.90 51.69
N ALA A 20 -46.77 4.23 51.01
CA ALA A 20 -46.84 2.95 50.38
C ALA A 20 -45.56 2.67 49.62
N ALA A 21 -44.85 1.63 50.06
CA ALA A 21 -43.72 1.07 49.28
C ALA A 21 -44.30 0.31 48.07
N VAL A 22 -44.10 0.84 46.90
CA VAL A 22 -44.20 0.11 45.66
C VAL A 22 -42.77 -0.10 45.15
N MET A 23 -42.25 -1.30 45.38
CA MET A 23 -41.01 -1.76 44.73
C MET A 23 -41.27 -1.92 43.23
N SER A 24 -40.99 -0.91 42.46
CA SER A 24 -40.86 -1.06 41.00
C SER A 24 -39.48 -1.62 40.71
N PHE A 25 -39.41 -2.91 40.46
CA PHE A 25 -38.26 -3.52 39.80
C PHE A 25 -38.13 -2.91 38.41
N GLY A 26 -37.31 -1.88 38.29
CA GLY A 26 -36.87 -1.36 37.01
C GLY A 26 -35.95 -2.40 36.33
N ILE A 27 -36.50 -3.12 35.37
CA ILE A 27 -35.69 -3.90 34.41
C ILE A 27 -34.87 -2.90 33.65
N VAL A 28 -33.59 -2.75 34.02
CA VAL A 28 -32.62 -2.10 33.20
C VAL A 28 -32.40 -3.00 31.99
N SER A 29 -33.18 -2.78 30.95
CA SER A 29 -32.91 -3.32 29.63
C SER A 29 -31.62 -2.65 29.12
N CYS A 30 -30.49 -3.36 29.28
CA CYS A 30 -29.27 -3.03 28.52
C CYS A 30 -29.61 -3.25 27.05
N THR A 31 -30.07 -2.22 26.39
CA THR A 31 -30.02 -2.13 24.94
C THR A 31 -28.53 -2.14 24.59
N GLN A 32 -27.98 -3.32 24.26
CA GLN A 32 -26.74 -3.39 23.50
C GLN A 32 -27.03 -2.65 22.21
N ALA A 33 -26.49 -1.43 22.12
CA ALA A 33 -26.32 -0.78 20.84
C ALA A 33 -25.42 -1.72 20.03
N ASN A 34 -26.01 -2.49 19.10
CA ASN A 34 -25.29 -3.00 17.97
C ASN A 34 -24.69 -1.75 17.31
N ARG A 35 -23.42 -1.49 17.60
CA ARG A 35 -22.63 -0.70 16.68
C ARG A 35 -22.53 -1.59 15.45
N ASP A 36 -23.32 -1.27 14.45
CA ASP A 36 -23.03 -1.68 13.10
C ASP A 36 -21.62 -1.14 12.84
N ALA A 37 -20.62 -2.01 13.01
CA ALA A 37 -19.28 -1.72 12.58
C ALA A 37 -19.42 -1.50 11.07
N ASP A 38 -19.18 -0.27 10.65
CA ASP A 38 -18.99 0.06 9.25
C ASP A 38 -18.07 -1.03 8.67
N PRO A 39 -18.46 -1.72 7.58
CA PRO A 39 -17.67 -2.83 7.09
C PRO A 39 -16.27 -2.32 6.79
N THR A 40 -15.31 -2.68 7.64
CA THR A 40 -13.88 -2.46 7.36
C THR A 40 -13.65 -2.97 5.94
N PRO A 41 -13.12 -2.14 5.01
CA PRO A 41 -12.88 -2.58 3.64
C PRO A 41 -12.18 -3.92 3.66
N ALA A 42 -12.63 -4.86 2.85
CA ALA A 42 -12.09 -6.21 2.86
C ALA A 42 -10.58 -6.16 2.63
N THR A 43 -9.81 -6.34 3.70
CA THR A 43 -8.35 -6.36 3.67
C THR A 43 -7.80 -7.62 2.98
N THR A 44 -8.67 -8.56 2.67
CA THR A 44 -8.31 -9.81 1.98
C THR A 44 -7.89 -9.52 0.55
N ILE A 45 -6.70 -9.97 0.19
CA ILE A 45 -6.19 -9.93 -1.18
C ILE A 45 -6.71 -11.16 -1.92
N THR A 46 -7.00 -11.02 -3.21
CA THR A 46 -7.34 -12.12 -4.11
C THR A 46 -6.25 -12.35 -5.14
N GLU A 47 -6.13 -13.56 -5.66
CA GLU A 47 -5.20 -13.87 -6.75
C GLU A 47 -5.47 -13.02 -8.00
N GLN A 48 -6.75 -12.75 -8.29
CA GLN A 48 -7.15 -11.90 -9.39
C GLN A 48 -6.62 -10.46 -9.26
N GLU A 49 -6.60 -9.90 -8.05
CA GLU A 49 -6.01 -8.59 -7.80
C GLU A 49 -4.50 -8.61 -8.02
N VAL A 50 -3.80 -9.67 -7.63
CA VAL A 50 -2.36 -9.83 -7.89
C VAL A 50 -2.09 -9.87 -9.40
N LEU A 51 -2.84 -10.67 -10.15
CA LEU A 51 -2.71 -10.75 -11.62
C LEU A 51 -2.98 -9.41 -12.30
N ALA A 52 -4.00 -8.70 -11.85
CA ALA A 52 -4.33 -7.36 -12.37
C ALA A 52 -3.24 -6.33 -12.05
N ALA A 53 -2.67 -6.36 -10.85
CA ALA A 53 -1.58 -5.49 -10.45
C ALA A 53 -0.30 -5.76 -11.25
N GLN A 54 0.05 -7.03 -11.48
CA GLN A 54 1.18 -7.42 -12.32
C GLN A 54 1.03 -6.93 -13.76
N LYS A 55 -0.15 -7.16 -14.37
CA LYS A 55 -0.45 -6.67 -15.72
C LYS A 55 -0.31 -5.15 -15.80
N ALA A 56 -0.92 -4.42 -14.87
CA ALA A 56 -0.88 -2.96 -14.85
C ALA A 56 0.54 -2.41 -14.58
N TRP A 57 1.33 -3.10 -13.75
CA TRP A 57 2.74 -2.79 -13.54
C TRP A 57 3.53 -2.91 -14.86
N GLY A 58 3.36 -4.00 -15.59
CA GLY A 58 4.03 -4.20 -16.88
C GLY A 58 3.64 -3.16 -17.93
N GLU A 59 2.35 -2.81 -18.03
CA GLU A 59 1.85 -1.75 -18.90
C GLU A 59 2.45 -0.38 -18.54
N GLY A 60 2.64 -0.13 -17.24
CA GLY A 60 3.31 1.08 -16.75
C GLY A 60 4.77 1.18 -17.17
N ILE A 61 5.53 0.08 -17.17
CA ILE A 61 6.91 0.04 -17.68
C ILE A 61 6.94 0.42 -19.16
N VAL A 62 6.06 -0.16 -19.97
CA VAL A 62 5.94 0.16 -21.41
C VAL A 62 5.58 1.64 -21.60
N THR A 63 4.70 2.18 -20.76
CA THR A 63 4.30 3.59 -20.80
C THR A 63 5.47 4.52 -20.51
N ILE A 64 6.31 4.24 -19.51
CA ILE A 64 7.49 5.04 -19.17
C ILE A 64 8.47 5.07 -20.35
N GLY A 65 8.78 3.90 -20.93
CA GLY A 65 9.66 3.79 -22.10
C GLY A 65 9.14 4.56 -23.32
N ASN A 66 7.84 4.47 -23.60
CA ASN A 66 7.20 5.22 -24.68
C ASN A 66 7.23 6.73 -24.42
N THR A 67 6.99 7.16 -23.18
CA THR A 67 7.06 8.58 -22.79
C THR A 67 8.48 9.12 -23.03
N PHE A 68 9.50 8.38 -22.63
CA PHE A 68 10.91 8.74 -22.90
C PHE A 68 11.20 8.84 -24.38
N THR A 69 10.83 7.85 -25.18
CA THR A 69 11.07 7.81 -26.63
C THR A 69 10.41 8.98 -27.37
N ASN A 70 9.26 9.44 -26.87
CA ASN A 70 8.54 10.59 -27.42
C ASN A 70 8.93 11.94 -26.79
N ASN A 71 10.03 12.01 -26.05
CA ASN A 71 10.52 13.23 -25.36
C ASN A 71 9.50 13.83 -24.38
N GLY A 72 8.63 13.00 -23.79
CA GLY A 72 7.70 13.41 -22.75
C GLY A 72 8.34 13.38 -21.34
N ASP A 73 7.54 13.72 -20.33
CA ASP A 73 7.97 13.70 -18.93
C ASP A 73 7.97 12.26 -18.36
N TYR A 74 9.00 11.52 -18.72
CA TYR A 74 9.19 10.14 -18.28
C TYR A 74 9.55 10.02 -16.81
N VAL A 75 10.13 11.08 -16.21
CA VAL A 75 10.44 11.12 -14.78
C VAL A 75 9.15 11.19 -13.99
N GLN A 76 8.20 12.03 -14.41
CA GLN A 76 6.87 12.07 -13.79
C GLN A 76 6.11 10.75 -14.01
N ALA A 77 6.16 10.18 -15.22
CA ALA A 77 5.53 8.89 -15.49
C ALA A 77 6.08 7.76 -14.59
N ALA A 78 7.40 7.73 -14.35
CA ALA A 78 8.03 6.78 -13.44
C ALA A 78 7.67 7.07 -11.96
N THR A 79 7.61 8.35 -11.58
CA THR A 79 7.15 8.78 -10.25
C THR A 79 5.73 8.29 -9.96
N ASP A 80 4.82 8.50 -10.88
CA ASP A 80 3.42 8.06 -10.76
C ASP A 80 3.33 6.54 -10.69
N HIS A 81 4.10 5.83 -11.52
CA HIS A 81 4.17 4.37 -11.51
C HIS A 81 4.66 3.83 -10.16
N ILE A 82 5.76 4.37 -9.61
CA ILE A 82 6.30 3.95 -8.33
C ILE A 82 5.29 4.23 -7.21
N ASN A 83 4.69 5.41 -7.18
CA ASN A 83 3.69 5.78 -6.18
C ASN A 83 2.43 4.91 -6.27
N ARG A 84 2.03 4.50 -7.47
CA ARG A 84 0.88 3.62 -7.67
C ARG A 84 1.13 2.21 -7.16
N PHE A 85 2.29 1.64 -7.41
CA PHE A 85 2.53 0.22 -7.19
C PHE A 85 3.34 -0.09 -5.93
N TYR A 86 4.24 0.78 -5.48
CA TYR A 86 5.14 0.51 -4.35
C TYR A 86 4.73 1.26 -3.09
N ASN A 87 4.98 0.64 -1.94
CA ASN A 87 4.53 1.15 -0.64
C ASN A 87 5.51 2.11 0.02
N TYR A 88 6.32 2.86 -0.73
CA TYR A 88 7.32 3.78 -0.17
C TYR A 88 6.72 4.92 0.65
N GLN A 89 5.43 5.24 0.46
CA GLN A 89 4.74 6.28 1.25
C GLN A 89 4.46 5.83 2.70
N GLU A 90 4.37 4.52 2.94
CA GLU A 90 4.12 3.96 4.26
C GLU A 90 5.38 3.37 4.91
N GLY A 91 6.52 3.39 4.23
CA GLY A 91 7.79 2.92 4.76
C GLY A 91 8.73 2.27 3.76
N THR A 92 9.62 1.43 4.27
CA THR A 92 10.62 0.71 3.47
C THR A 92 9.96 -0.33 2.57
N VAL A 93 10.37 -0.35 1.31
CA VAL A 93 10.10 -1.45 0.38
C VAL A 93 11.38 -2.27 0.20
N LEU A 94 11.27 -3.58 0.30
CA LEU A 94 12.40 -4.49 0.08
C LEU A 94 12.56 -4.71 -1.44
N PHE A 95 13.19 -3.74 -2.09
CA PHE A 95 13.40 -3.79 -3.53
C PHE A 95 14.86 -4.10 -3.86
N LYS A 96 15.09 -5.23 -4.50
CA LYS A 96 16.36 -5.65 -5.10
C LYS A 96 16.14 -5.81 -6.61
N PRO A 97 16.47 -4.78 -7.40
CA PRO A 97 16.31 -4.83 -8.85
C PRO A 97 17.36 -5.73 -9.53
N THR A 98 17.04 -6.18 -10.75
CA THR A 98 17.83 -7.16 -11.51
C THR A 98 19.26 -6.70 -11.80
N LEU A 99 19.46 -5.42 -12.15
CA LEU A 99 20.72 -4.92 -12.71
C LEU A 99 21.55 -4.10 -11.71
N ALA A 100 21.12 -3.98 -10.47
CA ALA A 100 21.87 -3.26 -9.44
C ALA A 100 23.00 -4.15 -8.88
N VAL A 101 24.22 -3.65 -8.85
CA VAL A 101 25.45 -4.36 -8.47
C VAL A 101 26.10 -3.74 -7.25
N GLU A 102 26.36 -2.44 -7.25
CA GLU A 102 27.04 -1.73 -6.17
C GLU A 102 26.06 -1.41 -5.02
N LYS A 103 25.01 -0.70 -5.31
CA LYS A 103 23.91 -0.44 -4.38
C LYS A 103 22.73 -1.35 -4.70
N GLN A 104 22.83 -2.59 -4.30
CA GLN A 104 21.90 -3.65 -4.71
C GLN A 104 20.45 -3.43 -4.27
N PHE A 105 20.22 -2.74 -3.14
CA PHE A 105 18.90 -2.61 -2.53
C PHE A 105 18.41 -1.17 -2.64
N ARG A 106 17.18 -1.00 -3.10
CA ARG A 106 16.50 0.28 -3.30
C ARG A 106 15.36 0.41 -2.29
N THR A 107 15.72 0.68 -1.03
CA THR A 107 14.78 0.65 0.09
C THR A 107 13.96 1.91 0.27
N ASP A 108 14.23 2.93 -0.52
CA ASP A 108 13.55 4.22 -0.55
C ASP A 108 13.12 4.62 -1.98
N PHE A 109 12.27 5.64 -2.05
CA PHE A 109 11.74 6.14 -3.31
C PHE A 109 12.83 6.67 -4.26
N GLU A 110 13.84 7.37 -3.73
CA GLU A 110 14.93 7.94 -4.54
C GLU A 110 15.70 6.85 -5.27
N GLY A 111 16.10 5.79 -4.55
CA GLY A 111 16.81 4.66 -5.12
C GLY A 111 15.98 3.89 -6.14
N ALA A 112 14.68 3.75 -5.91
CA ALA A 112 13.78 3.14 -6.89
C ALA A 112 13.64 3.99 -8.14
N LEU A 113 13.41 5.31 -8.03
CA LEU A 113 13.29 6.21 -9.16
C LEU A 113 14.57 6.24 -9.98
N SER A 114 15.73 6.28 -9.33
CA SER A 114 17.03 6.18 -9.99
C SER A 114 17.13 4.92 -10.85
N TYR A 115 16.77 3.76 -10.31
CA TYR A 115 16.80 2.50 -11.08
C TYR A 115 15.88 2.55 -12.30
N PHE A 116 14.71 3.17 -12.18
CA PHE A 116 13.74 3.26 -13.28
C PHE A 116 14.18 4.18 -14.40
N VAL A 117 14.79 5.35 -14.09
CA VAL A 117 15.04 6.40 -15.08
C VAL A 117 16.50 6.84 -15.21
N GLY A 118 17.38 6.41 -14.32
CA GLY A 118 18.78 6.83 -14.29
C GLY A 118 18.99 8.27 -13.85
N GLY A 119 20.20 8.77 -14.04
CA GLY A 119 20.54 10.20 -13.90
C GLY A 119 20.69 10.70 -12.46
N ASN A 120 20.88 9.81 -11.48
CA ASN A 120 21.14 10.15 -10.09
C ASN A 120 22.58 9.79 -9.71
N ASP A 121 23.40 10.79 -9.35
CA ASP A 121 24.81 10.60 -9.01
C ASP A 121 25.01 9.68 -7.79
N ASN A 122 24.01 9.60 -6.88
CA ASN A 122 24.04 8.68 -5.75
C ASN A 122 23.93 7.20 -6.18
N TYR A 123 23.47 6.94 -7.41
CA TYR A 123 23.27 5.61 -8.00
C TYR A 123 23.85 5.60 -9.43
N SER A 124 25.13 5.92 -9.56
CA SER A 124 25.80 6.13 -10.85
C SER A 124 25.80 4.91 -11.77
N GLU A 125 25.55 3.72 -11.24
CA GLU A 125 25.39 2.48 -12.01
C GLU A 125 24.06 2.40 -12.79
N ASP A 126 23.05 3.20 -12.41
CA ASP A 126 21.71 3.11 -12.97
C ASP A 126 21.60 3.71 -14.38
N GLY A 127 21.32 2.86 -15.35
CA GLY A 127 21.11 3.28 -16.73
C GLY A 127 19.66 3.55 -17.11
N GLY A 128 18.72 3.46 -16.14
CA GLY A 128 17.30 3.64 -16.38
C GLY A 128 16.64 2.40 -17.02
N PHE A 129 16.27 1.44 -16.21
CA PHE A 129 15.62 0.20 -16.66
C PHE A 129 14.34 0.46 -17.44
N ALA A 130 13.47 1.37 -16.94
CA ALA A 130 12.15 1.61 -17.53
C ALA A 130 12.16 2.52 -18.76
N ILE A 131 13.24 3.27 -18.99
CA ILE A 131 13.37 4.11 -20.21
C ILE A 131 13.92 3.35 -21.42
N LYS A 132 14.24 2.05 -21.27
CA LYS A 132 14.46 1.18 -22.42
C LYS A 132 13.16 1.04 -23.20
N PRO A 133 13.20 0.91 -24.53
CA PRO A 133 11.99 0.83 -25.34
C PRO A 133 11.38 -0.58 -25.27
N TRP A 134 10.80 -0.91 -24.11
CA TRP A 134 10.03 -2.12 -23.94
C TRP A 134 8.67 -2.00 -24.62
N THR A 135 8.24 -3.02 -25.35
CA THR A 135 6.95 -3.05 -26.06
C THR A 135 5.91 -3.92 -25.35
N ASN A 136 6.38 -4.85 -24.50
CA ASN A 136 5.51 -5.73 -23.73
C ASN A 136 6.22 -6.25 -22.48
N VAL A 137 5.43 -6.56 -21.45
CA VAL A 137 5.85 -7.32 -20.26
C VAL A 137 4.86 -8.47 -20.06
N ARG A 138 5.32 -9.70 -20.23
CA ARG A 138 4.52 -10.90 -20.05
C ARG A 138 4.88 -11.61 -18.75
N TRP A 139 3.88 -12.03 -18.00
CA TRP A 139 4.02 -12.69 -16.70
C TRP A 139 3.68 -14.18 -16.79
N GLU A 140 4.39 -14.98 -16.02
CA GLU A 140 4.14 -16.40 -15.80
C GLU A 140 4.37 -16.71 -14.32
N ASN A 141 3.28 -16.70 -13.54
CA ASN A 141 3.34 -17.05 -12.13
C ASN A 141 3.49 -18.55 -11.96
N ILE A 142 4.47 -18.96 -11.16
CA ILE A 142 4.53 -20.36 -10.70
C ILE A 142 3.53 -20.60 -9.56
N GLY A 143 3.19 -19.55 -8.83
CA GLY A 143 2.17 -19.55 -7.79
C GLY A 143 2.03 -18.24 -7.05
N THR A 144 0.86 -18.10 -6.43
CA THR A 144 0.52 -17.00 -5.51
C THR A 144 0.10 -17.60 -4.17
N LYS A 145 0.65 -17.11 -3.07
CA LYS A 145 0.29 -17.50 -1.71
C LYS A 145 -0.32 -16.31 -0.99
N ILE A 146 -1.58 -16.44 -0.56
CA ILE A 146 -2.29 -15.41 0.22
C ILE A 146 -2.19 -15.78 1.70
N ILE A 147 -1.77 -14.82 2.54
CA ILE A 147 -1.52 -15.01 3.99
C ILE A 147 -2.09 -13.80 4.72
N GLY A 148 -3.32 -13.93 5.24
CA GLY A 148 -4.03 -12.82 5.89
C GLY A 148 -4.24 -11.65 4.90
N ASN A 149 -3.66 -10.50 5.21
CA ASN A 149 -3.70 -9.30 4.38
C ASN A 149 -2.49 -9.13 3.45
N MET A 150 -1.72 -10.19 3.23
CA MET A 150 -0.56 -10.22 2.35
C MET A 150 -0.72 -11.26 1.25
N ALA A 151 -0.10 -11.00 0.10
CA ALA A 151 0.10 -11.99 -0.94
C ALA A 151 1.58 -12.05 -1.32
N VAL A 152 2.06 -13.25 -1.59
CA VAL A 152 3.40 -13.48 -2.14
C VAL A 152 3.24 -14.23 -3.46
N ALA A 153 3.87 -13.73 -4.52
CA ALA A 153 3.88 -14.35 -5.83
C ALA A 153 5.31 -14.47 -6.37
N MET A 154 5.59 -15.54 -7.06
CA MET A 154 6.86 -15.74 -7.75
C MET A 154 6.66 -16.41 -9.11
N GLY A 155 7.65 -16.21 -9.98
CA GLY A 155 7.63 -16.78 -11.32
C GLY A 155 8.64 -16.12 -12.24
N ASN A 156 8.27 -16.06 -13.51
CA ASN A 156 9.06 -15.40 -14.53
C ASN A 156 8.26 -14.24 -15.14
N TYR A 157 8.95 -13.22 -15.62
CA TYR A 157 8.41 -12.24 -16.52
C TYR A 157 9.41 -11.96 -17.64
N TRP A 158 8.87 -11.60 -18.81
CA TRP A 158 9.65 -11.36 -20.01
C TRP A 158 9.40 -9.96 -20.49
N PHE A 159 10.48 -9.27 -20.80
CA PHE A 159 10.46 -7.93 -21.36
C PHE A 159 10.80 -8.03 -22.84
N THR A 160 9.87 -7.61 -23.69
CA THR A 160 10.06 -7.59 -25.15
C THR A 160 10.64 -6.24 -25.57
N PRO A 161 11.89 -6.17 -26.05
CA PRO A 161 12.46 -4.93 -26.52
C PRO A 161 11.96 -4.56 -27.94
N ALA A 162 11.94 -3.24 -28.25
CA ALA A 162 11.44 -2.74 -29.54
C ALA A 162 12.38 -3.06 -30.71
N ASP A 163 13.64 -3.39 -30.46
CA ASP A 163 14.65 -3.68 -31.48
C ASP A 163 14.56 -5.11 -32.04
N GLY A 164 13.68 -5.94 -31.50
CA GLY A 164 13.49 -7.32 -31.95
C GLY A 164 14.59 -8.30 -31.52
N SER A 165 15.44 -7.94 -30.57
CA SER A 165 16.54 -8.78 -30.08
C SER A 165 16.11 -10.02 -29.30
N GLY A 166 14.80 -10.19 -29.10
CA GLY A 166 14.20 -11.29 -28.34
C GLY A 166 13.88 -10.93 -26.90
N ASP A 167 12.98 -11.71 -26.30
CA ASP A 167 12.52 -11.48 -24.94
C ASP A 167 13.64 -11.65 -23.91
N VAL A 168 13.73 -10.70 -22.97
CA VAL A 168 14.61 -10.81 -21.80
C VAL A 168 13.84 -11.47 -20.67
N LYS A 169 14.22 -12.70 -20.32
CA LYS A 169 13.66 -13.44 -19.18
C LYS A 169 14.26 -12.95 -17.88
N VAL A 170 13.40 -12.73 -16.89
CA VAL A 170 13.79 -12.36 -15.53
C VAL A 170 12.94 -13.17 -14.54
N GLU A 171 13.56 -13.67 -13.49
CA GLU A 171 12.91 -14.31 -12.36
C GLU A 171 12.47 -13.27 -11.34
N TYR A 172 11.35 -13.48 -10.63
CA TYR A 172 10.87 -12.53 -9.65
C TYR A 172 10.24 -13.20 -8.43
N SER A 173 10.30 -12.46 -7.32
CA SER A 173 9.49 -12.67 -6.12
C SER A 173 8.91 -11.33 -5.68
N PHE A 174 7.58 -11.26 -5.57
CA PHE A 174 6.87 -10.08 -5.09
C PHE A 174 6.08 -10.42 -3.83
N ALA A 175 6.03 -9.47 -2.90
CA ALA A 175 5.04 -9.48 -1.84
C ALA A 175 4.21 -8.19 -1.89
N TYR A 176 2.93 -8.35 -1.61
CA TYR A 176 1.92 -7.30 -1.68
C TYR A 176 1.20 -7.16 -0.35
N THR A 177 0.74 -5.94 -0.06
CA THR A 177 -0.24 -5.61 0.98
C THR A 177 -1.28 -4.65 0.41
N LYS A 178 -2.39 -4.43 1.12
CA LYS A 178 -3.32 -3.34 0.79
C LYS A 178 -3.02 -2.14 1.67
N ASN A 179 -3.01 -0.94 1.07
CA ASN A 179 -2.99 0.33 1.81
C ASN A 179 -4.37 0.64 2.43
N ALA A 180 -4.49 1.77 3.11
CA ALA A 180 -5.74 2.20 3.74
C ALA A 180 -6.89 2.40 2.75
N ASP A 181 -6.59 2.71 1.49
CA ASP A 181 -7.57 2.89 0.41
C ASP A 181 -7.97 1.58 -0.26
N GLY A 182 -7.41 0.45 0.19
CA GLY A 182 -7.66 -0.88 -0.37
C GLY A 182 -6.89 -1.19 -1.65
N GLU A 183 -5.94 -0.33 -2.04
CA GLU A 183 -5.08 -0.55 -3.21
C GLU A 183 -3.95 -1.51 -2.89
N LEU A 184 -3.65 -2.40 -3.84
CA LEU A 184 -2.57 -3.36 -3.72
C LEU A 184 -1.21 -2.67 -3.92
N LYS A 185 -0.33 -2.77 -2.92
CA LYS A 185 1.01 -2.16 -2.92
C LYS A 185 2.09 -3.21 -2.75
N ILE A 186 3.18 -3.06 -3.50
CA ILE A 186 4.38 -3.91 -3.41
C ILE A 186 5.19 -3.50 -2.19
N ILE A 187 5.50 -4.46 -1.32
CA ILE A 187 6.38 -4.31 -0.15
C ILE A 187 7.69 -5.08 -0.31
N LEU A 188 7.73 -6.03 -1.22
CA LEU A 188 8.94 -6.74 -1.65
C LEU A 188 8.91 -6.94 -3.15
N HIS A 189 10.03 -6.65 -3.80
CA HIS A 189 10.30 -6.94 -5.21
C HIS A 189 11.76 -7.37 -5.33
N ASP A 190 12.00 -8.65 -5.45
CA ASP A 190 13.31 -9.21 -5.77
C ASP A 190 13.30 -9.78 -7.18
N SER A 191 14.31 -9.44 -7.97
CA SER A 191 14.41 -9.93 -9.34
C SER A 191 15.87 -10.13 -9.80
N HIS A 192 16.07 -11.13 -10.65
CA HIS A 192 17.38 -11.46 -11.21
C HIS A 192 17.24 -12.23 -12.53
N VAL A 193 18.29 -12.17 -13.33
CA VAL A 193 18.39 -13.03 -14.51
C VAL A 193 18.56 -14.48 -14.06
N PRO A 194 18.06 -15.46 -14.84
CA PRO A 194 18.29 -16.87 -14.55
C PRO A 194 19.79 -17.18 -14.46
N PHE A 195 20.15 -18.09 -13.57
CA PHE A 195 21.52 -18.56 -13.45
C PHE A 195 21.98 -19.17 -14.77
N PRO A 196 23.10 -18.75 -15.34
CA PRO A 196 23.50 -19.15 -16.70
C PRO A 196 24.00 -20.60 -16.84
N GLY A 197 24.20 -21.30 -15.68
CA GLY A 197 24.74 -22.68 -15.67
C GLY A 197 26.25 -22.75 -15.73
#